data_1c3777e03255ae977218d57ef1932809
#
_entry.id   1c3777e03255ae977218d57ef1932809
#
_cell.length_a   1.000
_cell.length_b   1.000
_cell.length_c   1.000
_cell.angle_alpha   90.00
_cell.angle_beta   90.00
_cell.angle_gamma   90.00
#
_symmetry.space_group_name_H-M   'P 1'
#
loop_
_entity.id
_entity.type
_entity.pdbx_description
1 polymer ?
#
loop_
_entity_poly.entity_id
_entity_poly.type
_entity_poly.pdbx_seq_one_letter_code
_entity_poly.pdbx_strand_id
1 'polypeptide(L)'
;MRLLGKIAIVTGAASGFGAGIARKFIAEGAQVMLADLNGAGVQTLAAELGDTAASYQLDVADRTQVTALAADVEAQFGALDIVVNNAGVTHLPTPMETVSEADFDRVFAVNCKSIYLASQIFIPAMKQRKSGVFLNVSSTAGISPRPNLNWYNASKGWVNTATETMAIELAQSGIRVNALNPVAGETPLLKSFMGEDTPEIRAKFLSTIPLGRFSTPEDMANAALYLCSDEASMITGVCLRVDGGRCI
;
A
#
# COMPACT_ATOMS: atom_id res chain seq x y z
N MET A 1 -21.25 4.08 7.55
CA MET A 1 -19.92 3.50 7.83
C MET A 1 -19.74 2.27 6.96
N ARG A 2 -18.84 2.36 6.01
CA ARG A 2 -18.64 1.34 4.94
C ARG A 2 -17.75 0.17 5.38
N LEU A 3 -17.02 0.32 6.50
CA LEU A 3 -16.13 -0.69 7.09
C LEU A 3 -16.50 -1.00 8.54
N LEU A 4 -17.76 -0.81 8.92
CA LEU A 4 -18.23 -1.05 10.30
C LEU A 4 -17.90 -2.48 10.73
N GLY A 5 -17.15 -2.61 11.84
CA GLY A 5 -16.76 -3.90 12.42
C GLY A 5 -15.66 -4.66 11.65
N LYS A 6 -15.08 -4.08 10.59
CA LYS A 6 -13.95 -4.66 9.87
C LYS A 6 -12.64 -4.41 10.63
N ILE A 7 -11.73 -5.38 10.55
CA ILE A 7 -10.39 -5.31 11.11
C ILE A 7 -9.39 -5.22 9.97
N ALA A 8 -8.53 -4.19 9.99
CA ALA A 8 -7.57 -3.92 8.94
C ALA A 8 -6.13 -3.78 9.46
N ILE A 9 -5.16 -4.22 8.68
CA ILE A 9 -3.75 -3.83 8.81
C ILE A 9 -3.44 -2.84 7.69
N VAL A 10 -2.75 -1.74 8.01
CA VAL A 10 -2.18 -0.83 7.03
C VAL A 10 -0.68 -0.71 7.26
N THR A 11 0.13 -1.15 6.28
CA THR A 11 1.59 -1.03 6.35
C THR A 11 2.06 0.31 5.77
N GLY A 12 3.20 0.84 6.26
CA GLY A 12 3.65 2.18 5.89
C GLY A 12 2.70 3.26 6.40
N ALA A 13 2.12 3.05 7.60
CA ALA A 13 1.02 3.85 8.13
C ALA A 13 1.47 5.11 8.86
N ALA A 14 2.77 5.30 9.11
CA ALA A 14 3.25 6.48 9.84
C ALA A 14 3.08 7.80 9.07
N SER A 15 2.88 7.77 7.75
CA SER A 15 2.78 8.97 6.93
C SER A 15 2.09 8.74 5.58
N GLY A 16 1.91 9.80 4.81
CA GLY A 16 1.49 9.76 3.40
C GLY A 16 0.20 8.99 3.16
N PHE A 17 0.19 8.16 2.12
CA PHE A 17 -1.00 7.40 1.74
C PHE A 17 -1.46 6.42 2.82
N GLY A 18 -0.54 5.74 3.49
CA GLY A 18 -0.87 4.79 4.56
C GLY A 18 -1.61 5.44 5.71
N ALA A 19 -1.11 6.60 6.19
CA ALA A 19 -1.79 7.37 7.23
C ALA A 19 -3.18 7.85 6.79
N GLY A 20 -3.31 8.33 5.53
CA GLY A 20 -4.59 8.75 4.96
C GLY A 20 -5.61 7.59 4.89
N ILE A 21 -5.17 6.42 4.43
CA ILE A 21 -6.01 5.21 4.35
C ILE A 21 -6.47 4.79 5.74
N ALA A 22 -5.55 4.75 6.73
CA ALA A 22 -5.87 4.36 8.09
C ALA A 22 -6.90 5.30 8.73
N ARG A 23 -6.71 6.62 8.63
CA ARG A 23 -7.67 7.63 9.10
C ARG A 23 -9.05 7.42 8.50
N LYS A 24 -9.12 7.20 7.19
CA LYS A 24 -10.39 6.99 6.47
C LYS A 24 -11.07 5.70 6.89
N PHE A 25 -10.31 4.62 7.05
CA PHE A 25 -10.88 3.33 7.48
C PHE A 25 -11.48 3.41 8.88
N ILE A 26 -10.81 4.07 9.81
CA ILE A 26 -11.31 4.31 11.16
C ILE A 26 -12.57 5.19 11.14
N ALA A 27 -12.56 6.28 10.39
CA ALA A 27 -13.74 7.15 10.22
C ALA A 27 -14.95 6.40 9.62
N GLU A 28 -14.70 5.30 8.91
CA GLU A 28 -15.73 4.42 8.34
C GLU A 28 -16.02 3.16 9.17
N GLY A 29 -15.56 3.14 10.43
CA GLY A 29 -15.93 2.16 11.44
C GLY A 29 -15.03 0.92 11.52
N ALA A 30 -13.87 0.92 10.89
CA ALA A 30 -12.89 -0.15 11.04
C ALA A 30 -12.06 0.00 12.32
N GLN A 31 -11.54 -1.12 12.83
CA GLN A 31 -10.40 -1.16 13.73
C GLN A 31 -9.13 -1.36 12.91
N VAL A 32 -8.07 -0.59 13.18
CA VAL A 32 -6.88 -0.59 12.32
C VAL A 32 -5.60 -0.79 13.11
N MET A 33 -4.83 -1.81 12.74
CA MET A 33 -3.44 -1.95 13.13
C MET A 33 -2.55 -1.13 12.19
N LEU A 34 -1.93 -0.08 12.73
CA LEU A 34 -1.01 0.81 12.03
C LEU A 34 0.39 0.23 12.11
N ALA A 35 0.93 -0.26 11.01
CA ALA A 35 2.25 -0.90 10.98
C ALA A 35 3.25 -0.08 10.16
N ASP A 36 4.42 0.22 10.73
CA ASP A 36 5.49 0.96 10.05
C ASP A 36 6.85 0.66 10.68
N LEU A 37 7.92 0.82 9.91
CA LEU A 37 9.28 0.79 10.43
C LEU A 37 9.52 1.94 11.43
N ASN A 38 8.87 3.09 11.21
CA ASN A 38 8.83 4.23 12.13
C ASN A 38 7.82 3.99 13.28
N GLY A 39 8.24 3.25 14.29
CA GLY A 39 7.41 2.92 15.45
C GLY A 39 6.87 4.15 16.17
N ALA A 40 7.69 5.21 16.36
CA ALA A 40 7.25 6.46 16.99
C ALA A 40 6.14 7.16 16.18
N GLY A 41 6.24 7.14 14.85
CA GLY A 41 5.24 7.74 13.97
C GLY A 41 3.88 7.04 14.08
N VAL A 42 3.85 5.70 14.09
CA VAL A 42 2.57 4.97 14.24
C VAL A 42 2.01 5.06 15.65
N GLN A 43 2.85 5.14 16.69
CA GLN A 43 2.39 5.39 18.06
C GLN A 43 1.69 6.74 18.19
N THR A 44 2.29 7.80 17.62
CA THR A 44 1.68 9.13 17.59
C THR A 44 0.34 9.11 16.87
N LEU A 45 0.28 8.47 15.69
CA LEU A 45 -0.95 8.39 14.93
C LEU A 45 -2.03 7.55 15.64
N ALA A 46 -1.66 6.45 16.29
CA ALA A 46 -2.61 5.63 17.06
C ALA A 46 -3.20 6.42 18.23
N ALA A 47 -2.36 7.17 18.98
CA ALA A 47 -2.83 8.01 20.06
C ALA A 47 -3.80 9.12 19.59
N GLU A 48 -3.59 9.66 18.38
CA GLU A 48 -4.49 10.64 17.78
C GLU A 48 -5.85 10.03 17.37
N LEU A 49 -5.83 8.77 16.87
CA LEU A 49 -7.03 8.10 16.33
C LEU A 49 -7.86 7.38 17.40
N GLY A 50 -7.32 7.19 18.60
CA GLY A 50 -8.03 6.60 19.73
C GLY A 50 -8.15 5.08 19.70
N ASP A 51 -9.09 4.54 20.46
CA ASP A 51 -9.19 3.10 20.81
C ASP A 51 -9.42 2.15 19.62
N THR A 52 -9.79 2.67 18.46
CA THR A 52 -9.97 1.88 17.24
C THR A 52 -8.66 1.71 16.44
N ALA A 53 -7.57 2.31 16.91
CA ALA A 53 -6.25 2.20 16.33
C ALA A 53 -5.25 1.55 17.30
N ALA A 54 -4.43 0.65 16.79
CA ALA A 54 -3.26 0.17 17.50
C ALA A 54 -1.99 0.36 16.64
N SER A 55 -0.84 0.48 17.27
CA SER A 55 0.43 0.70 16.59
C SER A 55 1.35 -0.50 16.70
N TYR A 56 2.08 -0.79 15.63
CA TYR A 56 3.06 -1.86 15.59
C TYR A 56 4.31 -1.42 14.81
N GLN A 57 5.49 -1.52 15.43
CA GLN A 57 6.74 -1.29 14.71
C GLN A 57 7.08 -2.53 13.88
N LEU A 58 7.19 -2.37 12.56
CA LEU A 58 7.29 -3.48 11.62
C LEU A 58 8.30 -3.20 10.51
N ASP A 59 9.27 -4.10 10.34
CA ASP A 59 9.92 -4.30 9.05
C ASP A 59 9.08 -5.32 8.24
N VAL A 60 8.44 -4.83 7.18
CA VAL A 60 7.59 -5.66 6.31
C VAL A 60 8.37 -6.77 5.57
N ALA A 61 9.68 -6.66 5.47
CA ALA A 61 10.56 -7.65 4.85
C ALA A 61 11.04 -8.75 5.83
N ASP A 62 10.72 -8.63 7.11
CA ASP A 62 11.07 -9.60 8.17
C ASP A 62 9.90 -10.54 8.44
N ARG A 63 10.07 -11.82 8.09
CA ARG A 63 9.05 -12.87 8.32
C ARG A 63 8.64 -13.01 9.78
N THR A 64 9.61 -12.94 10.70
CA THR A 64 9.34 -13.13 12.12
C THR A 64 8.45 -12.04 12.66
N GLN A 65 8.73 -10.77 12.29
CA GLN A 65 7.92 -9.63 12.70
C GLN A 65 6.51 -9.66 12.08
N VAL A 66 6.38 -10.03 10.80
CA VAL A 66 5.05 -10.16 10.16
C VAL A 66 4.23 -11.29 10.79
N THR A 67 4.88 -12.38 11.20
CA THR A 67 4.20 -13.48 11.92
C THR A 67 3.72 -13.04 13.31
N ALA A 68 4.55 -12.30 14.03
CA ALA A 68 4.17 -11.76 15.33
C ALA A 68 3.03 -10.73 15.22
N LEU A 69 3.08 -9.87 14.20
CA LEU A 69 1.99 -8.93 13.90
C LEU A 69 0.64 -9.67 13.72
N ALA A 70 0.62 -10.80 13.04
CA ALA A 70 -0.62 -11.56 12.84
C ALA A 70 -1.24 -12.02 14.17
N ALA A 71 -0.39 -12.52 15.09
CA ALA A 71 -0.83 -12.92 16.43
C ALA A 71 -1.33 -11.72 17.26
N ASP A 72 -0.65 -10.58 17.18
CA ASP A 72 -1.05 -9.38 17.91
C ASP A 72 -2.38 -8.80 17.40
N VAL A 73 -2.62 -8.81 16.08
CA VAL A 73 -3.91 -8.38 15.52
C VAL A 73 -5.04 -9.29 15.99
N GLU A 74 -4.84 -10.61 15.95
CA GLU A 74 -5.84 -11.57 16.42
C GLU A 74 -6.14 -11.40 17.90
N ALA A 75 -5.13 -11.17 18.72
CA ALA A 75 -5.28 -10.98 20.16
C ALA A 75 -5.99 -9.66 20.53
N GLN A 76 -5.71 -8.57 19.81
CA GLN A 76 -6.25 -7.24 20.13
C GLN A 76 -7.63 -6.99 19.52
N PHE A 77 -7.84 -7.40 18.29
CA PHE A 77 -9.02 -7.04 17.51
C PHE A 77 -9.84 -8.26 17.08
N GLY A 78 -9.22 -9.43 16.93
CA GLY A 78 -9.85 -10.62 16.39
C GLY A 78 -9.48 -10.89 14.93
N ALA A 79 -10.40 -11.48 14.19
CA ALA A 79 -10.13 -12.03 12.86
C ALA A 79 -9.94 -10.94 11.79
N LEU A 80 -8.74 -10.87 11.21
CA LEU A 80 -8.32 -9.88 10.21
C LEU A 80 -9.13 -9.98 8.91
N ASP A 81 -9.77 -8.89 8.49
CA ASP A 81 -10.56 -8.81 7.25
C ASP A 81 -9.77 -8.20 6.08
N ILE A 82 -8.94 -7.19 6.33
CA ILE A 82 -8.32 -6.37 5.29
C ILE A 82 -6.82 -6.24 5.53
N VAL A 83 -6.02 -6.52 4.50
CA VAL A 83 -4.58 -6.25 4.47
C VAL A 83 -4.29 -5.19 3.41
N VAL A 84 -3.76 -4.03 3.84
CA VAL A 84 -3.29 -2.97 2.95
C VAL A 84 -1.76 -3.00 2.93
N ASN A 85 -1.20 -3.56 1.86
CA ASN A 85 0.24 -3.55 1.57
C ASN A 85 0.60 -2.21 0.93
N ASN A 86 0.78 -1.17 1.77
CA ASN A 86 1.10 0.18 1.33
C ASN A 86 2.58 0.54 1.52
N ALA A 87 3.30 -0.09 2.45
CA ALA A 87 4.73 0.14 2.62
C ALA A 87 5.47 0.00 1.28
N GLY A 88 6.30 0.98 0.96
CA GLY A 88 7.05 0.98 -0.29
C GLY A 88 8.20 1.97 -0.26
N VAL A 89 9.25 1.65 -1.01
CA VAL A 89 10.46 2.47 -1.14
C VAL A 89 10.89 2.55 -2.60
N THR A 90 11.71 3.55 -2.91
CA THR A 90 12.37 3.71 -4.21
C THR A 90 13.87 3.93 -4.01
N HIS A 91 14.67 3.73 -5.05
CA HIS A 91 16.01 4.31 -5.13
C HIS A 91 15.94 5.72 -5.73
N LEU A 92 16.99 6.51 -5.59
CA LEU A 92 17.10 7.82 -6.25
C LEU A 92 17.16 7.64 -7.76
N PRO A 93 16.64 8.61 -8.56
CA PRO A 93 16.75 8.56 -10.02
C PRO A 93 18.21 8.53 -10.46
N THR A 94 18.62 7.43 -11.11
CA THR A 94 19.99 7.22 -11.59
C THR A 94 19.99 6.22 -12.76
N PRO A 95 20.99 6.21 -13.66
CA PRO A 95 21.15 5.20 -14.68
C PRO A 95 21.09 3.79 -14.08
N MET A 96 20.38 2.86 -14.72
CA MET A 96 20.06 1.55 -14.15
C MET A 96 21.30 0.72 -13.78
N GLU A 97 22.39 0.87 -14.54
CA GLU A 97 23.67 0.18 -14.33
C GLU A 97 24.47 0.71 -13.13
N THR A 98 24.07 1.85 -12.56
CA THR A 98 24.73 2.49 -11.41
C THR A 98 23.98 2.30 -10.09
N VAL A 99 22.79 1.69 -10.13
CA VAL A 99 22.03 1.35 -8.91
C VAL A 99 22.78 0.29 -8.13
N SER A 100 23.05 0.54 -6.84
CA SER A 100 23.74 -0.43 -5.99
C SER A 100 22.90 -1.70 -5.76
N GLU A 101 23.58 -2.85 -5.55
CA GLU A 101 22.91 -4.10 -5.17
C GLU A 101 22.09 -3.92 -3.89
N ALA A 102 22.59 -3.16 -2.91
CA ALA A 102 21.88 -2.87 -1.67
C ALA A 102 20.56 -2.09 -1.91
N ASP A 103 20.54 -1.13 -2.84
CA ASP A 103 19.30 -0.42 -3.22
C ASP A 103 18.34 -1.33 -3.98
N PHE A 104 18.84 -2.17 -4.86
CA PHE A 104 18.05 -3.18 -5.55
C PHE A 104 17.38 -4.13 -4.54
N ASP A 105 18.16 -4.73 -3.65
CA ASP A 105 17.68 -5.66 -2.63
C ASP A 105 16.66 -5.00 -1.72
N ARG A 106 16.89 -3.77 -1.26
CA ARG A 106 15.97 -3.02 -0.43
C ARG A 106 14.65 -2.75 -1.14
N VAL A 107 14.68 -2.34 -2.41
CA VAL A 107 13.47 -2.09 -3.21
C VAL A 107 12.64 -3.38 -3.35
N PHE A 108 13.27 -4.49 -3.71
CA PHE A 108 12.54 -5.75 -3.88
C PHE A 108 12.11 -6.37 -2.55
N ALA A 109 12.91 -6.24 -1.49
CA ALA A 109 12.53 -6.70 -0.15
C ALA A 109 11.27 -5.99 0.36
N VAL A 110 11.23 -4.66 0.24
CA VAL A 110 10.09 -3.88 0.75
C VAL A 110 8.90 -3.94 -0.20
N ASN A 111 9.09 -3.79 -1.53
CA ASN A 111 7.96 -3.66 -2.45
C ASN A 111 7.36 -5.01 -2.89
N CYS A 112 8.14 -6.08 -2.92
CA CYS A 112 7.74 -7.39 -3.45
C CYS A 112 7.67 -8.48 -2.37
N LYS A 113 8.80 -8.71 -1.65
CA LYS A 113 8.87 -9.75 -0.62
C LYS A 113 7.86 -9.52 0.50
N SER A 114 7.57 -8.27 0.86
CA SER A 114 6.56 -7.94 1.87
C SER A 114 5.17 -8.50 1.52
N ILE A 115 4.74 -8.34 0.25
CA ILE A 115 3.45 -8.88 -0.23
C ILE A 115 3.48 -10.42 -0.20
N TYR A 116 4.59 -11.03 -0.61
CA TYR A 116 4.78 -12.47 -0.50
C TYR A 116 4.66 -12.95 0.95
N LEU A 117 5.31 -12.29 1.91
CA LEU A 117 5.22 -12.64 3.34
C LEU A 117 3.80 -12.46 3.87
N ALA A 118 3.16 -11.33 3.58
CA ALA A 118 1.77 -11.07 3.97
C ALA A 118 0.83 -12.14 3.42
N SER A 119 1.01 -12.56 2.16
CA SER A 119 0.19 -13.60 1.54
C SER A 119 0.33 -14.95 2.25
N GLN A 120 1.56 -15.34 2.60
CA GLN A 120 1.82 -16.62 3.28
C GLN A 120 1.25 -16.67 4.70
N ILE A 121 1.23 -15.52 5.38
CA ILE A 121 0.87 -15.46 6.81
C ILE A 121 -0.64 -15.24 6.97
N PHE A 122 -1.26 -14.34 6.21
CA PHE A 122 -2.66 -13.97 6.43
C PHE A 122 -3.67 -14.79 5.60
N ILE A 123 -3.31 -15.21 4.37
CA ILE A 123 -4.25 -15.95 3.48
C ILE A 123 -4.77 -17.26 4.09
N PRO A 124 -3.99 -18.09 4.79
CA PRO A 124 -4.50 -19.36 5.32
C PRO A 124 -5.74 -19.19 6.23
N ALA A 125 -5.71 -18.22 7.15
CA ALA A 125 -6.85 -17.93 8.03
C ALA A 125 -8.04 -17.34 7.25
N MET A 126 -7.79 -16.46 6.28
CA MET A 126 -8.85 -15.91 5.41
C MET A 126 -9.51 -17.00 4.56
N LYS A 127 -8.75 -17.96 4.03
CA LYS A 127 -9.30 -19.12 3.29
C LYS A 127 -10.23 -19.97 4.15
N GLN A 128 -9.88 -20.21 5.41
CA GLN A 128 -10.73 -20.96 6.34
C GLN A 128 -12.08 -20.27 6.58
N ARG A 129 -12.09 -18.94 6.66
CA ARG A 129 -13.31 -18.14 6.83
C ARG A 129 -14.03 -17.84 5.52
N LYS A 130 -13.42 -18.13 4.38
CA LYS A 130 -13.89 -17.77 3.03
C LYS A 130 -14.20 -16.27 2.91
N SER A 131 -13.37 -15.44 3.50
CA SER A 131 -13.53 -13.98 3.50
C SER A 131 -12.18 -13.29 3.71
N GLY A 132 -11.93 -12.25 2.94
CA GLY A 132 -10.75 -11.40 3.08
C GLY A 132 -10.56 -10.44 1.91
N VAL A 133 -9.83 -9.37 2.17
CA VAL A 133 -9.45 -8.38 1.14
C VAL A 133 -7.96 -8.06 1.25
N PHE A 134 -7.26 -8.17 0.13
CA PHE A 134 -5.91 -7.61 -0.05
C PHE A 134 -5.97 -6.39 -0.94
N LEU A 135 -5.38 -5.29 -0.49
CA LEU A 135 -5.16 -4.09 -1.29
C LEU A 135 -3.65 -3.80 -1.35
N ASN A 136 -3.10 -3.88 -2.55
CA ASN A 136 -1.68 -3.59 -2.79
C ASN A 136 -1.53 -2.16 -3.33
N VAL A 137 -0.61 -1.37 -2.77
CA VAL A 137 -0.29 -0.06 -3.33
C VAL A 137 0.90 -0.21 -4.29
N SER A 138 0.55 -0.28 -5.57
CA SER A 138 1.50 -0.30 -6.68
C SER A 138 1.93 1.12 -7.08
N SER A 139 1.93 1.45 -8.34
CA SER A 139 2.23 2.77 -8.90
C SER A 139 1.90 2.82 -10.39
N THR A 140 1.63 4.02 -10.93
CA THR A 140 1.69 4.24 -12.38
C THR A 140 3.04 3.84 -12.99
N ALA A 141 4.11 3.81 -12.21
CA ALA A 141 5.43 3.35 -12.64
C ALA A 141 5.44 1.88 -13.11
N GLY A 142 4.55 1.04 -12.58
CA GLY A 142 4.38 -0.34 -13.03
C GLY A 142 3.61 -0.49 -14.35
N ILE A 143 3.02 0.58 -14.88
CA ILE A 143 2.22 0.61 -16.12
C ILE A 143 2.89 1.49 -17.19
N SER A 144 3.36 2.68 -16.77
CA SER A 144 4.00 3.70 -17.60
C SER A 144 5.34 4.08 -16.96
N PRO A 145 6.39 3.26 -17.17
CA PRO A 145 7.67 3.39 -16.48
C PRO A 145 8.38 4.69 -16.88
N ARG A 146 9.15 5.24 -15.94
CA ARG A 146 10.01 6.42 -16.15
C ARG A 146 11.46 6.01 -16.24
N PRO A 147 12.29 6.69 -17.04
CA PRO A 147 13.74 6.47 -17.05
C PRO A 147 14.34 6.76 -15.66
N ASN A 148 15.50 6.19 -15.40
CA ASN A 148 16.28 6.33 -14.16
C ASN A 148 15.64 5.76 -12.89
N LEU A 149 14.52 5.04 -12.99
CA LEU A 149 13.83 4.35 -11.88
C LEU A 149 13.57 2.87 -12.22
N ASN A 150 14.43 2.25 -13.01
CA ASN A 150 14.19 0.94 -13.62
C ASN A 150 13.76 -0.13 -12.60
N TRP A 151 14.52 -0.29 -11.53
CA TRP A 151 14.24 -1.37 -10.55
C TRP A 151 13.00 -1.09 -9.69
N TYR A 152 12.73 0.18 -9.40
CA TYR A 152 11.46 0.58 -8.80
C TYR A 152 10.28 0.28 -9.73
N ASN A 153 10.36 0.70 -11.00
CA ASN A 153 9.31 0.43 -12.00
C ASN A 153 9.04 -1.07 -12.12
N ALA A 154 10.11 -1.88 -12.21
CA ALA A 154 10.01 -3.34 -12.29
C ALA A 154 9.34 -3.94 -11.04
N SER A 155 9.69 -3.46 -9.83
CA SER A 155 9.04 -3.90 -8.60
C SER A 155 7.54 -3.61 -8.61
N LYS A 156 7.11 -2.46 -9.14
CA LYS A 156 5.68 -2.09 -9.22
C LYS A 156 4.95 -2.82 -10.35
N GLY A 157 5.63 -3.18 -11.44
CA GLY A 157 5.11 -4.12 -12.43
C GLY A 157 4.86 -5.51 -11.83
N TRP A 158 5.81 -5.99 -11.01
CA TRP A 158 5.66 -7.24 -10.26
C TRP A 158 4.41 -7.21 -9.35
N VAL A 159 4.18 -6.09 -8.63
CA VAL A 159 2.99 -5.93 -7.77
C VAL A 159 1.70 -6.05 -8.57
N ASN A 160 1.61 -5.44 -9.75
CA ASN A 160 0.42 -5.54 -10.62
C ASN A 160 0.17 -6.99 -11.03
N THR A 161 1.17 -7.68 -11.58
CA THR A 161 1.05 -9.09 -11.98
C THR A 161 0.71 -10.00 -10.81
N ALA A 162 1.35 -9.81 -9.65
CA ALA A 162 1.06 -10.59 -8.45
C ALA A 162 -0.39 -10.36 -7.97
N THR A 163 -0.90 -9.12 -8.03
CA THR A 163 -2.29 -8.79 -7.69
C THR A 163 -3.28 -9.56 -8.56
N GLU A 164 -3.09 -9.55 -9.88
CA GLU A 164 -3.96 -10.23 -10.82
C GLU A 164 -3.94 -11.76 -10.61
N THR A 165 -2.75 -12.33 -10.45
CA THR A 165 -2.60 -13.77 -10.21
C THR A 165 -3.20 -14.20 -8.87
N MET A 166 -2.92 -13.46 -7.79
CA MET A 166 -3.52 -13.73 -6.48
C MET A 166 -5.04 -13.64 -6.53
N ALA A 167 -5.60 -12.69 -7.28
CA ALA A 167 -7.04 -12.55 -7.43
C ALA A 167 -7.67 -13.80 -8.05
N ILE A 168 -7.07 -14.34 -9.12
CA ILE A 168 -7.54 -15.57 -9.78
C ILE A 168 -7.47 -16.77 -8.82
N GLU A 169 -6.35 -16.94 -8.13
CA GLU A 169 -6.12 -18.08 -7.23
C GLU A 169 -7.02 -18.06 -5.98
N LEU A 170 -7.42 -16.87 -5.51
CA LEU A 170 -8.12 -16.68 -4.24
C LEU A 170 -9.62 -16.45 -4.39
N ALA A 171 -10.11 -16.19 -5.60
CA ALA A 171 -11.52 -15.86 -5.85
C ALA A 171 -12.50 -16.92 -5.30
N GLN A 172 -12.24 -18.20 -5.54
CA GLN A 172 -13.08 -19.29 -5.03
C GLN A 172 -13.02 -19.45 -3.49
N SER A 173 -12.04 -18.84 -2.87
CA SER A 173 -11.92 -18.77 -1.41
C SER A 173 -12.62 -17.55 -0.81
N GLY A 174 -13.37 -16.77 -1.59
CA GLY A 174 -14.05 -15.56 -1.14
C GLY A 174 -13.12 -14.41 -0.77
N ILE A 175 -11.88 -14.42 -1.28
CA ILE A 175 -10.88 -13.39 -1.02
C ILE A 175 -10.71 -12.54 -2.25
N ARG A 176 -10.82 -11.21 -2.12
CA ARG A 176 -10.56 -10.25 -3.18
C ARG A 176 -9.16 -9.66 -3.08
N VAL A 177 -8.50 -9.48 -4.21
CA VAL A 177 -7.17 -8.87 -4.28
C VAL A 177 -7.17 -7.80 -5.36
N ASN A 178 -6.88 -6.56 -4.99
CA ASN A 178 -6.84 -5.42 -5.91
C ASN A 178 -5.59 -4.57 -5.67
N ALA A 179 -5.24 -3.70 -6.60
CA ALA A 179 -4.17 -2.74 -6.44
C ALA A 179 -4.63 -1.30 -6.73
N LEU A 180 -3.98 -0.34 -6.07
CA LEU A 180 -4.00 1.07 -6.45
C LEU A 180 -2.72 1.40 -7.20
N ASN A 181 -2.85 2.14 -8.29
CA ASN A 181 -1.74 2.65 -9.09
C ASN A 181 -1.72 4.19 -9.02
N PRO A 182 -1.20 4.77 -7.92
CA PRO A 182 -1.09 6.21 -7.78
C PRO A 182 -0.07 6.81 -8.74
N VAL A 183 -0.34 8.04 -9.17
CA VAL A 183 0.69 8.95 -9.67
C VAL A 183 1.49 9.54 -8.51
N ALA A 184 2.52 10.34 -8.81
CA ALA A 184 3.25 11.09 -7.79
C ALA A 184 2.26 11.83 -6.85
N GLY A 185 2.45 11.64 -5.55
CA GLY A 185 1.56 12.19 -4.52
C GLY A 185 2.29 13.04 -3.50
N GLU A 186 1.56 13.93 -2.84
CA GLU A 186 2.05 14.78 -1.76
C GLU A 186 2.33 13.95 -0.50
N THR A 187 3.44 13.24 -0.53
CA THR A 187 3.91 12.35 0.52
C THR A 187 5.41 12.56 0.75
N PRO A 188 5.98 12.13 1.87
CA PRO A 188 7.43 12.20 2.11
C PRO A 188 8.26 11.52 1.00
N LEU A 189 7.70 10.52 0.31
CA LEU A 189 8.38 9.81 -0.76
C LEU A 189 8.52 10.63 -2.06
N LEU A 190 7.74 11.72 -2.23
CA LEU A 190 7.76 12.56 -3.44
C LEU A 190 9.16 13.09 -3.75
N LYS A 191 9.88 13.56 -2.73
CA LYS A 191 11.26 14.06 -2.87
C LYS A 191 12.20 13.00 -3.45
N SER A 192 12.06 11.75 -3.03
CA SER A 192 12.90 10.65 -3.54
C SER A 192 12.66 10.35 -5.02
N PHE A 193 11.45 10.60 -5.53
CA PHE A 193 11.15 10.45 -6.97
C PHE A 193 11.66 11.62 -7.81
N MET A 194 11.74 12.80 -7.25
CA MET A 194 12.19 14.00 -7.96
C MET A 194 13.70 14.17 -7.91
N GLY A 195 14.38 13.57 -6.90
CA GLY A 195 15.77 13.83 -6.58
C GLY A 195 15.92 15.14 -5.81
N GLU A 196 15.50 16.26 -6.43
CA GLU A 196 15.41 17.57 -5.79
C GLU A 196 13.97 18.08 -5.84
N ASP A 197 13.55 18.79 -4.79
CA ASP A 197 12.20 19.36 -4.70
C ASP A 197 12.26 20.87 -5.01
N THR A 198 12.27 21.20 -6.31
CA THR A 198 12.25 22.59 -6.80
C THR A 198 10.93 22.89 -7.53
N PRO A 199 10.53 24.17 -7.63
CA PRO A 199 9.33 24.57 -8.39
C PRO A 199 9.35 24.08 -9.84
N GLU A 200 10.50 24.10 -10.50
CA GLU A 200 10.65 23.69 -11.89
C GLU A 200 10.45 22.18 -12.05
N ILE A 201 11.02 21.38 -11.14
CA ILE A 201 10.85 19.91 -11.14
C ILE A 201 9.38 19.58 -10.82
N ARG A 202 8.77 20.25 -9.83
CA ARG A 202 7.33 20.10 -9.55
C ARG A 202 6.47 20.41 -10.77
N ALA A 203 6.72 21.53 -11.44
CA ALA A 203 6.00 21.91 -12.66
C ALA A 203 6.14 20.86 -13.77
N LYS A 204 7.33 20.29 -13.96
CA LYS A 204 7.57 19.20 -14.91
C LYS A 204 6.79 17.94 -14.57
N PHE A 205 6.68 17.57 -13.30
CA PHE A 205 5.83 16.44 -12.89
C PHE A 205 4.36 16.75 -13.12
N LEU A 206 3.89 17.93 -12.71
CA LEU A 206 2.50 18.35 -12.86
C LEU A 206 2.06 18.41 -14.32
N SER A 207 2.94 18.86 -15.25
CA SER A 207 2.63 18.89 -16.67
C SER A 207 2.32 17.52 -17.28
N THR A 208 2.66 16.43 -16.59
CA THR A 208 2.35 15.05 -17.02
C THR A 208 1.03 14.53 -16.45
N ILE A 209 0.32 15.31 -15.61
CA ILE A 209 -0.93 14.91 -14.96
C ILE A 209 -2.06 15.80 -15.50
N PRO A 210 -2.97 15.29 -16.35
CA PRO A 210 -4.04 16.09 -16.95
C PRO A 210 -4.91 16.86 -15.96
N LEU A 211 -5.20 16.30 -14.77
CA LEU A 211 -5.94 17.01 -13.71
C LEU A 211 -5.13 18.13 -13.02
N GLY A 212 -3.85 18.33 -13.37
CA GLY A 212 -3.03 19.47 -12.96
C GLY A 212 -2.60 19.50 -11.48
N ARG A 213 -2.74 18.40 -10.74
CA ARG A 213 -2.31 18.32 -9.34
C ARG A 213 -1.71 16.98 -9.00
N PHE A 214 -0.88 16.94 -7.97
CA PHE A 214 -0.44 15.69 -7.35
C PHE A 214 -1.62 14.97 -6.68
N SER A 215 -1.53 13.65 -6.55
CA SER A 215 -2.47 12.91 -5.72
C SER A 215 -2.23 13.21 -4.24
N THR A 216 -3.28 13.13 -3.45
CA THR A 216 -3.25 13.37 -2.00
C THR A 216 -3.47 12.07 -1.24
N PRO A 217 -3.13 12.02 0.07
CA PRO A 217 -3.52 10.90 0.92
C PRO A 217 -5.03 10.61 0.89
N GLU A 218 -5.87 11.64 0.74
CA GLU A 218 -7.31 11.49 0.66
C GLU A 218 -7.78 10.83 -0.65
N ASP A 219 -7.16 11.14 -1.79
CA ASP A 219 -7.46 10.48 -3.06
C ASP A 219 -7.25 8.96 -2.95
N MET A 220 -6.12 8.56 -2.34
CA MET A 220 -5.82 7.15 -2.13
C MET A 220 -6.76 6.52 -1.10
N ALA A 221 -7.07 7.22 -0.02
CA ALA A 221 -7.96 6.75 1.02
C ALA A 221 -9.37 6.48 0.50
N ASN A 222 -9.91 7.36 -0.36
CA ASN A 222 -11.23 7.18 -0.96
C ASN A 222 -11.27 5.98 -1.90
N ALA A 223 -10.24 5.79 -2.74
CA ALA A 223 -10.13 4.62 -3.62
C ALA A 223 -9.94 3.32 -2.83
N ALA A 224 -9.10 3.34 -1.79
CA ALA A 224 -8.88 2.21 -0.90
C ALA A 224 -10.17 1.81 -0.17
N LEU A 225 -10.89 2.77 0.37
CA LEU A 225 -12.17 2.55 1.03
C LEU A 225 -13.17 1.82 0.11
N TYR A 226 -13.31 2.29 -1.12
CA TYR A 226 -14.19 1.65 -2.09
C TYR A 226 -13.78 0.20 -2.36
N LEU A 227 -12.52 -0.05 -2.71
CA LEU A 227 -12.04 -1.39 -3.05
C LEU A 227 -12.06 -2.37 -1.86
N CYS A 228 -11.94 -1.86 -0.63
CA CYS A 228 -11.96 -2.69 0.58
C CYS A 228 -13.37 -2.90 1.14
N SER A 229 -14.37 -2.10 0.74
CA SER A 229 -15.75 -2.24 1.19
C SER A 229 -16.53 -3.33 0.43
N ASP A 230 -17.71 -3.67 0.94
CA ASP A 230 -18.62 -4.63 0.30
C ASP A 230 -19.25 -4.08 -0.99
N GLU A 231 -19.20 -2.75 -1.23
CA GLU A 231 -19.60 -2.14 -2.50
C GLU A 231 -18.75 -2.63 -3.69
N ALA A 232 -17.52 -3.07 -3.44
CA ALA A 232 -16.63 -3.65 -4.42
C ALA A 232 -16.68 -5.20 -4.45
N SER A 233 -17.78 -5.82 -3.99
CA SER A 233 -17.91 -7.28 -3.88
C SER A 233 -17.68 -8.03 -5.19
N MET A 234 -17.93 -7.42 -6.34
CA MET A 234 -17.69 -8.00 -7.68
C MET A 234 -16.37 -7.56 -8.30
N ILE A 235 -15.48 -6.87 -7.53
CA ILE A 235 -14.21 -6.33 -8.03
C ILE A 235 -13.04 -7.08 -7.41
N THR A 236 -12.31 -7.83 -8.23
CA THR A 236 -11.05 -8.48 -7.88
C THR A 236 -10.12 -8.50 -9.08
N GLY A 237 -8.81 -8.40 -8.88
CA GLY A 237 -7.78 -8.35 -9.92
C GLY A 237 -7.62 -6.97 -10.59
N VAL A 238 -8.30 -5.93 -10.14
CA VAL A 238 -8.15 -4.60 -10.73
C VAL A 238 -6.87 -3.90 -10.22
N CYS A 239 -6.12 -3.33 -11.16
CA CYS A 239 -5.03 -2.39 -10.89
C CYS A 239 -5.55 -0.97 -11.18
N LEU A 240 -6.26 -0.38 -10.20
CA LEU A 240 -6.98 0.88 -10.34
C LEU A 240 -6.01 2.06 -10.43
N ARG A 241 -6.05 2.79 -11.54
CA ARG A 241 -5.28 4.03 -11.70
C ARG A 241 -5.95 5.16 -10.90
N VAL A 242 -5.19 5.76 -10.00
CA VAL A 242 -5.57 6.97 -9.26
C VAL A 242 -4.52 8.03 -9.62
N ASP A 243 -4.58 8.50 -10.85
CA ASP A 243 -3.43 9.13 -11.51
C ASP A 243 -3.76 10.46 -12.23
N GLY A 244 -4.98 10.94 -12.12
CA GLY A 244 -5.39 12.19 -12.78
C GLY A 244 -5.26 12.17 -14.30
N GLY A 245 -5.32 10.97 -14.92
CA GLY A 245 -5.18 10.81 -16.38
C GLY A 245 -3.72 10.65 -16.86
N ARG A 246 -2.75 10.44 -15.95
CA ARG A 246 -1.32 10.35 -16.30
C ARG A 246 -0.98 9.20 -17.26
N CYS A 247 -1.76 8.13 -17.27
CA CYS A 247 -1.50 6.91 -18.05
C CYS A 247 -2.49 6.67 -19.20
N ILE A 248 -3.07 7.73 -19.75
CA ILE A 248 -3.92 7.70 -20.96
C ILE A 248 -3.30 8.52 -22.07
#